data_deeb485b90bcc85ffcd80faf95242637
#
_entry.id   deeb485b90bcc85ffcd80faf95242637
#
_cell.length_a   1.000
_cell.length_b   1.000
_cell.length_c   1.000
_cell.angle_alpha   90.00
_cell.angle_beta   90.00
_cell.angle_gamma   90.00
#
_symmetry.space_group_name_H-M   'P 1'
#
loop_
_entity.id
_entity.type
_entity.pdbx_description
1 polymer ?
#
loop_
_entity_poly.entity_id
_entity_poly.type
_entity_poly.pdbx_seq_one_letter_code
_entity_poly.pdbx_strand_id
1 'polypeptide(L)'
;DFDEEALRRLCPHLSEIVLEPGDVLYLPRGFIHSAVTEGSVNSLHLTLSCHRANSWADLLEAALPSALSEAIASDPKMRESLPRDCLHYMGVAHSLDSSDDEIDESDDDDASLMEVAAVRYDPEIPRSRSLQKKRRQRFAERCAGHCKDILARLLTNLDATCDDRSVAFVAERLPPLAPEKGDPATITATTRVHCVERRDARLVPGEAGVLLYHALDNATSHRGRPVACLEFEEEDAPALEALLASHAARPVLVRDLPHSSDDDRIAVASSLVAEGLLVVSASGHEAGSSSDSDG
;
A
#
# COMPACT_ATOMS: atom_id res chain seq x y z
N ASP A 1 -11.05 -11.91 25.66
CA ASP A 1 -10.28 -11.61 26.88
C ASP A 1 -8.99 -12.42 26.85
N PHE A 2 -7.88 -11.74 27.10
CA PHE A 2 -6.59 -12.41 27.17
C PHE A 2 -6.35 -12.90 28.61
N ASP A 3 -5.86 -14.12 28.76
CA ASP A 3 -5.40 -14.62 30.04
C ASP A 3 -4.14 -13.84 30.47
N GLU A 4 -4.16 -13.27 31.66
CA GLU A 4 -3.07 -12.44 32.19
C GLU A 4 -1.74 -13.21 32.27
N GLU A 5 -1.78 -14.51 32.56
CA GLU A 5 -0.60 -15.36 32.61
C GLU A 5 -0.02 -15.63 31.23
N ALA A 6 -0.88 -15.79 30.21
CA ALA A 6 -0.47 -15.89 28.82
C ALA A 6 0.13 -14.57 28.31
N LEU A 7 -0.43 -13.42 28.71
CA LEU A 7 0.11 -12.11 28.38
C LEU A 7 1.50 -11.89 28.97
N ARG A 8 1.72 -12.24 30.23
CA ARG A 8 3.04 -12.12 30.88
C ARG A 8 4.11 -13.00 30.22
N ARG A 9 3.71 -14.15 29.66
CA ARG A 9 4.62 -15.02 28.90
C ARG A 9 4.94 -14.48 27.52
N LEU A 10 3.97 -13.85 26.84
CA LEU A 10 4.13 -13.31 25.49
C LEU A 10 4.76 -11.92 25.49
N CYS A 11 4.51 -11.12 26.53
CA CYS A 11 4.96 -9.75 26.67
C CYS A 11 5.75 -9.58 27.98
N PRO A 12 7.02 -10.01 28.03
CA PRO A 12 7.83 -9.94 29.26
C PRO A 12 8.14 -8.50 29.70
N HIS A 13 7.84 -7.50 28.90
CA HIS A 13 8.08 -6.07 29.17
C HIS A 13 6.77 -5.30 29.37
N LEU A 14 5.89 -5.81 30.25
CA LEU A 14 4.74 -5.04 30.71
C LEU A 14 5.25 -3.83 31.52
N SER A 15 4.93 -2.61 31.03
CA SER A 15 5.23 -1.37 31.71
C SER A 15 3.94 -0.77 32.24
N GLU A 16 3.96 -0.33 33.49
CA GLU A 16 2.89 0.48 34.06
C GLU A 16 3.29 1.94 33.92
N ILE A 17 2.41 2.74 33.35
CA ILE A 17 2.65 4.17 33.10
C ILE A 17 1.50 4.93 33.69
N VAL A 18 1.82 5.88 34.57
CA VAL A 18 0.85 6.85 35.09
C VAL A 18 0.83 8.07 34.17
N LEU A 19 -0.35 8.48 33.73
CA LEU A 19 -0.55 9.66 32.90
C LEU A 19 -1.17 10.78 33.71
N GLU A 20 -0.59 11.98 33.61
CA GLU A 20 -1.07 13.20 34.25
C GLU A 20 -1.78 14.11 33.21
N PRO A 21 -2.58 15.11 33.66
CA PRO A 21 -3.19 16.08 32.77
C PRO A 21 -2.14 16.82 31.92
N GLY A 22 -2.29 16.74 30.60
CA GLY A 22 -1.36 17.31 29.61
C GLY A 22 -0.44 16.29 28.96
N ASP A 23 -0.40 15.06 29.45
CA ASP A 23 0.40 14.00 28.83
C ASP A 23 -0.21 13.50 27.52
N VAL A 24 0.66 13.07 26.63
CA VAL A 24 0.30 12.42 25.35
C VAL A 24 0.94 11.04 25.30
N LEU A 25 0.10 10.01 25.19
CA LEU A 25 0.55 8.64 25.01
C LEU A 25 0.36 8.21 23.55
N TYR A 26 1.43 7.79 22.91
CA TYR A 26 1.38 7.13 21.60
C TYR A 26 1.46 5.61 21.75
N LEU A 27 0.43 4.93 21.30
CA LEU A 27 0.37 3.47 21.26
C LEU A 27 0.54 3.00 19.81
N PRO A 28 1.65 2.32 19.49
CA PRO A 28 1.80 1.70 18.19
C PRO A 28 0.70 0.67 17.89
N ARG A 29 0.42 0.42 16.61
CA ARG A 29 -0.53 -0.60 16.17
C ARG A 29 -0.17 -1.97 16.79
N GLY A 30 -1.17 -2.64 17.37
CA GLY A 30 -1.01 -3.97 17.95
C GLY A 30 -0.48 -3.98 19.38
N PHE A 31 -0.23 -2.81 19.98
CA PHE A 31 0.17 -2.73 21.39
C PHE A 31 -1.01 -3.12 22.29
N ILE A 32 -0.84 -4.21 23.04
CA ILE A 32 -1.84 -4.65 24.02
C ILE A 32 -1.75 -3.73 25.21
N HIS A 33 -2.86 -3.08 25.57
CA HIS A 33 -2.93 -2.13 26.68
C HIS A 33 -4.26 -2.22 27.40
N SER A 34 -4.25 -1.85 28.65
CA SER A 34 -5.43 -1.60 29.47
C SER A 34 -5.23 -0.32 30.26
N ALA A 35 -6.29 0.37 30.60
CA ALA A 35 -6.24 1.58 31.40
C ALA A 35 -7.22 1.47 32.58
N VAL A 36 -6.79 1.95 33.74
CA VAL A 36 -7.59 2.06 34.95
C VAL A 36 -7.48 3.47 35.49
N THR A 37 -8.54 3.96 36.10
CA THR A 37 -8.51 5.27 36.78
C THR A 37 -8.07 5.06 38.23
N GLU A 38 -7.07 5.78 38.66
CA GLU A 38 -6.62 5.73 40.05
C GLU A 38 -7.51 6.57 41.00
N GLY A 39 -7.84 5.98 42.14
CA GLY A 39 -8.53 6.66 43.22
C GLY A 39 -9.97 7.07 42.94
N SER A 40 -10.39 8.16 43.55
CA SER A 40 -11.78 8.68 43.46
C SER A 40 -11.96 9.83 42.46
N VAL A 41 -10.95 10.08 41.61
CA VAL A 41 -10.97 11.17 40.60
C VAL A 41 -11.33 10.62 39.25
N ASN A 42 -12.24 11.31 38.55
CA ASN A 42 -12.59 10.91 37.16
C ASN A 42 -11.46 11.26 36.21
N SER A 43 -11.19 10.35 35.27
CA SER A 43 -10.26 10.56 34.15
C SER A 43 -11.01 11.00 32.90
N LEU A 44 -10.52 12.04 32.25
CA LEU A 44 -10.99 12.48 30.94
C LEU A 44 -9.81 12.43 29.94
N HIS A 45 -9.98 11.76 28.83
CA HIS A 45 -8.97 11.69 27.77
C HIS A 45 -9.59 11.78 26.39
N LEU A 46 -8.80 12.22 25.42
CA LEU A 46 -9.14 12.19 24.00
C LEU A 46 -8.35 11.07 23.32
N THR A 47 -9.05 10.22 22.59
CA THR A 47 -8.40 9.19 21.76
C THR A 47 -8.40 9.64 20.31
N LEU A 48 -7.20 9.79 19.74
CA LEU A 48 -7.00 10.05 18.31
C LEU A 48 -6.61 8.75 17.62
N SER A 49 -7.48 8.27 16.74
CA SER A 49 -7.18 7.07 15.95
C SER A 49 -6.56 7.49 14.62
N CYS A 50 -5.32 7.06 14.38
CA CYS A 50 -4.67 7.23 13.09
C CYS A 50 -5.17 6.19 12.08
N HIS A 51 -4.99 6.49 10.79
CA HIS A 51 -5.41 5.61 9.68
C HIS A 51 -4.88 4.18 9.86
N ARG A 52 -5.77 3.19 9.69
CA ARG A 52 -5.44 1.78 9.98
C ARG A 52 -4.96 0.98 8.78
N ALA A 53 -5.38 1.36 7.57
CA ALA A 53 -5.15 0.58 6.36
C ALA A 53 -3.73 0.78 5.81
N ASN A 54 -2.70 0.47 6.60
CA ASN A 54 -1.29 0.63 6.23
C ASN A 54 -0.42 -0.54 6.71
N SER A 55 -0.89 -1.76 6.50
CA SER A 55 -0.12 -2.98 6.74
C SER A 55 0.11 -3.74 5.44
N TRP A 56 1.00 -4.72 5.47
CA TRP A 56 1.17 -5.66 4.37
C TRP A 56 -0.13 -6.41 4.04
N ALA A 57 -0.93 -6.74 5.05
CA ALA A 57 -2.22 -7.37 4.83
C ALA A 57 -3.16 -6.45 4.04
N ASP A 58 -3.27 -5.18 4.43
CA ASP A 58 -4.11 -4.21 3.73
C ASP A 58 -3.68 -4.01 2.26
N LEU A 59 -2.36 -4.02 1.99
CA LEU A 59 -1.85 -3.93 0.63
C LEU A 59 -2.23 -5.17 -0.19
N LEU A 60 -2.04 -6.36 0.38
CA LEU A 60 -2.35 -7.61 -0.30
C LEU A 60 -3.86 -7.81 -0.48
N GLU A 61 -4.69 -7.38 0.46
CA GLU A 61 -6.15 -7.37 0.32
C GLU A 61 -6.62 -6.49 -0.84
N ALA A 62 -5.90 -5.41 -1.15
CA ALA A 62 -6.20 -4.57 -2.31
C ALA A 62 -5.67 -5.19 -3.62
N ALA A 63 -4.45 -5.73 -3.62
CA ALA A 63 -3.77 -6.21 -4.82
C ALA A 63 -4.28 -7.57 -5.32
N LEU A 64 -4.59 -8.52 -4.42
CA LEU A 64 -4.98 -9.88 -4.79
C LEU A 64 -6.27 -9.96 -5.62
N PRO A 65 -7.37 -9.24 -5.29
CA PRO A 65 -8.59 -9.28 -6.10
C PRO A 65 -8.38 -8.79 -7.52
N SER A 66 -7.57 -7.75 -7.72
CA SER A 66 -7.23 -7.22 -9.04
C SER A 66 -6.45 -8.25 -9.87
N ALA A 67 -5.39 -8.82 -9.30
CA ALA A 67 -4.57 -9.85 -9.94
C ALA A 67 -5.39 -11.11 -10.29
N LEU A 68 -6.30 -11.52 -9.40
CA LEU A 68 -7.20 -12.66 -9.66
C LEU A 68 -8.18 -12.33 -10.79
N SER A 69 -8.78 -11.16 -10.81
CA SER A 69 -9.71 -10.74 -11.87
C SER A 69 -9.03 -10.71 -13.23
N GLU A 70 -7.81 -10.21 -13.29
CA GLU A 70 -7.00 -10.22 -14.51
C GLU A 70 -6.66 -11.65 -14.97
N ALA A 71 -6.26 -12.53 -14.03
CA ALA A 71 -6.00 -13.93 -14.34
C ALA A 71 -7.25 -14.62 -14.91
N ILE A 72 -8.43 -14.39 -14.32
CA ILE A 72 -9.70 -14.92 -14.82
C ILE A 72 -10.02 -14.39 -16.22
N ALA A 73 -9.76 -13.12 -16.49
CA ALA A 73 -10.05 -12.52 -17.79
C ALA A 73 -9.14 -13.05 -18.90
N SER A 74 -7.84 -13.18 -18.61
CA SER A 74 -6.80 -13.48 -19.62
C SER A 74 -6.49 -14.98 -19.79
N ASP A 75 -6.66 -15.82 -18.73
CA ASP A 75 -6.35 -17.24 -18.81
C ASP A 75 -7.62 -18.11 -18.79
N PRO A 76 -7.94 -18.82 -19.89
CA PRO A 76 -9.05 -19.77 -19.93
C PRO A 76 -8.97 -20.87 -18.87
N LYS A 77 -7.76 -21.29 -18.48
CA LYS A 77 -7.55 -22.33 -17.45
C LYS A 77 -8.11 -21.95 -16.09
N MET A 78 -8.11 -20.66 -15.78
CA MET A 78 -8.71 -20.15 -14.53
C MET A 78 -10.24 -20.32 -14.48
N ARG A 79 -10.88 -20.50 -15.64
CA ARG A 79 -12.34 -20.68 -15.77
C ARG A 79 -12.75 -22.14 -15.96
N GLU A 80 -11.77 -23.06 -15.97
CA GLU A 80 -12.07 -24.49 -16.04
C GLU A 80 -12.73 -24.99 -14.75
N SER A 81 -13.65 -25.92 -14.89
CA SER A 81 -14.33 -26.54 -13.74
C SER A 81 -13.35 -27.35 -12.91
N LEU A 82 -13.53 -27.32 -11.60
CA LEU A 82 -12.84 -28.25 -10.72
C LEU A 82 -13.23 -29.69 -11.06
N PRO A 83 -12.33 -30.69 -10.83
CA PRO A 83 -12.67 -32.09 -10.97
C PRO A 83 -13.93 -32.43 -10.17
N ARG A 84 -14.90 -33.11 -10.80
CA ARG A 84 -16.22 -33.36 -10.19
C ARG A 84 -16.13 -34.14 -8.86
N ASP A 85 -15.10 -34.92 -8.70
CA ASP A 85 -14.86 -35.77 -7.55
C ASP A 85 -13.81 -35.24 -6.57
N CYS A 86 -13.42 -33.95 -6.73
CA CYS A 86 -12.36 -33.36 -5.89
C CYS A 86 -12.65 -33.45 -4.38
N LEU A 87 -13.92 -33.40 -3.99
CA LEU A 87 -14.32 -33.52 -2.59
C LEU A 87 -14.13 -34.93 -2.02
N HIS A 88 -13.91 -35.93 -2.87
CA HIS A 88 -13.68 -37.33 -2.43
C HIS A 88 -12.20 -37.60 -2.07
N TYR A 89 -11.29 -36.69 -2.40
CA TYR A 89 -9.86 -36.81 -2.11
C TYR A 89 -9.23 -35.55 -1.54
N MET A 90 -9.93 -34.41 -1.54
CA MET A 90 -9.47 -33.17 -0.93
C MET A 90 -10.18 -32.97 0.42
N GLY A 91 -9.51 -32.32 1.36
CA GLY A 91 -10.03 -32.02 2.69
C GLY A 91 -9.13 -32.56 3.81
N VAL A 92 -9.34 -32.04 5.03
CA VAL A 92 -8.50 -32.38 6.20
C VAL A 92 -8.54 -33.86 6.55
N ALA A 93 -9.73 -34.49 6.48
CA ALA A 93 -9.88 -35.93 6.77
C ALA A 93 -9.00 -36.80 5.87
N HIS A 94 -8.78 -36.41 4.63
CA HIS A 94 -7.93 -37.12 3.68
C HIS A 94 -6.43 -36.83 3.84
N SER A 95 -6.05 -35.83 4.64
CA SER A 95 -4.64 -35.52 4.92
C SER A 95 -4.05 -36.28 6.07
N LEU A 96 -4.91 -36.82 6.97
CA LEU A 96 -4.49 -37.53 8.13
C LEU A 96 -4.04 -38.98 7.81
N ASP A 97 -4.42 -39.50 6.64
CA ASP A 97 -4.05 -40.84 6.15
C ASP A 97 -2.67 -40.90 5.47
N SER A 98 -1.88 -39.83 5.50
CA SER A 98 -0.58 -39.74 4.84
C SER A 98 0.60 -40.25 5.69
N SER A 99 0.41 -41.31 6.49
CA SER A 99 1.55 -42.04 7.07
C SER A 99 2.24 -42.88 5.97
N ASP A 100 3.46 -42.54 5.71
CA ASP A 100 4.63 -43.25 5.11
C ASP A 100 4.45 -44.52 4.28
N ASP A 101 3.42 -44.66 3.46
CA ASP A 101 3.41 -45.69 2.43
C ASP A 101 4.22 -45.16 1.20
N GLU A 102 5.37 -45.81 0.94
CA GLU A 102 6.20 -45.60 -0.22
C GLU A 102 5.33 -45.66 -1.50
N ILE A 103 5.47 -44.64 -2.37
CA ILE A 103 4.80 -44.60 -3.65
C ILE A 103 5.50 -45.62 -4.54
N ASP A 104 4.84 -46.73 -4.84
CA ASP A 104 5.29 -47.64 -5.88
C ASP A 104 5.19 -46.92 -7.22
N GLU A 105 6.36 -46.62 -7.81
CA GLU A 105 6.49 -45.86 -9.09
C GLU A 105 6.07 -46.64 -10.33
N SER A 106 5.60 -47.88 -10.19
CA SER A 106 5.42 -48.79 -11.31
C SER A 106 4.11 -48.72 -12.07
N ASP A 107 3.18 -47.80 -11.70
CA ASP A 107 1.92 -47.64 -12.43
C ASP A 107 2.00 -46.44 -13.42
N ASP A 108 2.55 -46.73 -14.62
CA ASP A 108 2.58 -45.89 -15.81
C ASP A 108 1.18 -45.73 -16.48
N ASP A 109 0.15 -45.36 -15.73
CA ASP A 109 -1.21 -45.18 -16.27
C ASP A 109 -1.53 -43.66 -16.54
N ASP A 110 -0.60 -42.94 -17.23
CA ASP A 110 -0.81 -41.52 -17.55
C ASP A 110 -1.87 -41.30 -18.64
N ALA A 111 -2.13 -42.33 -19.50
CA ALA A 111 -3.14 -42.28 -20.55
C ALA A 111 -4.59 -42.43 -20.03
N SER A 112 -4.77 -43.14 -18.91
CA SER A 112 -6.09 -43.44 -18.33
C SER A 112 -6.75 -42.23 -17.65
N LEU A 113 -6.01 -41.19 -17.26
CA LEU A 113 -6.53 -40.08 -16.46
C LEU A 113 -7.21 -38.97 -17.29
N MET A 114 -6.90 -38.87 -18.59
CA MET A 114 -7.66 -37.99 -19.50
C MET A 114 -8.97 -38.67 -19.97
N GLU A 115 -9.00 -40.00 -20.02
CA GLU A 115 -10.17 -40.79 -20.43
C GLU A 115 -11.21 -40.92 -19.32
N VAL A 116 -10.81 -40.78 -18.04
CA VAL A 116 -11.69 -40.83 -16.85
C VAL A 116 -12.70 -39.66 -16.78
N ALA A 117 -12.55 -38.62 -17.59
CA ALA A 117 -13.57 -37.57 -17.70
C ALA A 117 -14.89 -38.10 -18.29
N ALA A 118 -14.88 -39.28 -18.98
CA ALA A 118 -16.03 -39.93 -19.62
C ALA A 118 -16.56 -41.15 -18.83
N VAL A 119 -15.88 -41.61 -17.80
CA VAL A 119 -16.28 -42.81 -17.04
C VAL A 119 -17.47 -42.50 -16.15
N ARG A 120 -18.57 -43.26 -16.35
CA ARG A 120 -19.74 -43.29 -15.46
C ARG A 120 -19.28 -43.55 -14.02
N TYR A 121 -19.82 -42.76 -13.10
CA TYR A 121 -19.67 -43.00 -11.67
C TYR A 121 -20.07 -44.43 -11.35
N ASP A 122 -19.09 -45.27 -10.97
CA ASP A 122 -19.31 -46.62 -10.42
C ASP A 122 -19.00 -46.56 -8.91
N PRO A 123 -20.01 -46.65 -8.04
CA PRO A 123 -19.82 -46.58 -6.60
C PRO A 123 -19.13 -47.80 -6.00
N GLU A 124 -19.00 -48.90 -6.75
CA GLU A 124 -18.48 -50.18 -6.23
C GLU A 124 -16.98 -50.36 -6.46
N ILE A 125 -16.27 -49.50 -7.16
CA ILE A 125 -14.82 -49.59 -7.34
C ILE A 125 -14.13 -49.08 -6.06
N PRO A 126 -13.46 -49.92 -5.28
CA PRO A 126 -12.64 -49.46 -4.17
C PRO A 126 -11.49 -48.60 -4.72
N ARG A 127 -11.58 -47.33 -4.56
CA ARG A 127 -10.52 -46.42 -5.03
C ARG A 127 -9.28 -46.69 -4.18
N SER A 128 -8.21 -47.17 -4.82
CA SER A 128 -6.91 -47.39 -4.18
C SER A 128 -6.47 -46.12 -3.45
N ARG A 129 -5.96 -46.25 -2.24
CA ARG A 129 -5.41 -45.10 -1.47
C ARG A 129 -4.29 -44.39 -2.24
N SER A 130 -3.46 -45.16 -2.97
CA SER A 130 -2.40 -44.59 -3.83
C SER A 130 -2.95 -43.69 -4.92
N LEU A 131 -4.05 -44.06 -5.58
CA LEU A 131 -4.70 -43.27 -6.61
C LEU A 131 -5.28 -41.97 -6.03
N GLN A 132 -5.87 -41.99 -4.84
CA GLN A 132 -6.37 -40.79 -4.16
C GLN A 132 -5.21 -39.87 -3.79
N LYS A 133 -4.07 -40.41 -3.34
CA LYS A 133 -2.84 -39.61 -3.03
C LYS A 133 -2.30 -38.92 -4.30
N LYS A 134 -2.17 -39.66 -5.40
CA LYS A 134 -1.74 -39.09 -6.71
C LYS A 134 -2.70 -38.00 -7.20
N ARG A 135 -4.02 -38.20 -7.11
CA ARG A 135 -5.03 -37.16 -7.49
C ARG A 135 -4.94 -35.91 -6.62
N ARG A 136 -4.77 -36.09 -5.32
CA ARG A 136 -4.57 -35.00 -4.35
C ARG A 136 -3.33 -34.18 -4.69
N GLN A 137 -2.21 -34.85 -4.98
CA GLN A 137 -0.96 -34.20 -5.34
C GLN A 137 -1.13 -33.38 -6.64
N ARG A 138 -1.71 -33.96 -7.70
CA ARG A 138 -1.96 -33.25 -8.97
C ARG A 138 -2.89 -32.05 -8.80
N PHE A 139 -3.92 -32.19 -7.96
CA PHE A 139 -4.79 -31.05 -7.64
C PHE A 139 -4.02 -29.92 -6.96
N ALA A 140 -3.18 -30.26 -5.97
CA ALA A 140 -2.36 -29.29 -5.26
C ALA A 140 -1.33 -28.62 -6.19
N GLU A 141 -0.66 -29.39 -7.07
CA GLU A 141 0.28 -28.87 -8.07
C GLU A 141 -0.40 -27.89 -9.04
N ARG A 142 -1.60 -28.23 -9.53
CA ARG A 142 -2.38 -27.35 -10.39
C ARG A 142 -2.80 -26.08 -9.68
N CYS A 143 -3.29 -26.19 -8.44
CA CYS A 143 -3.61 -25.04 -7.61
C CYS A 143 -2.38 -24.15 -7.37
N ALA A 144 -1.22 -24.76 -7.08
CA ALA A 144 0.04 -24.03 -6.92
C ALA A 144 0.48 -23.31 -8.20
N GLY A 145 0.24 -23.90 -9.38
CA GLY A 145 0.45 -23.24 -10.67
C GLY A 145 -0.38 -21.98 -10.78
N HIS A 146 -1.69 -22.06 -10.58
CA HIS A 146 -2.58 -20.90 -10.61
C HIS A 146 -2.19 -19.82 -9.58
N CYS A 147 -1.81 -20.22 -8.37
CA CYS A 147 -1.32 -19.27 -7.36
C CYS A 147 -0.06 -18.52 -7.82
N LYS A 148 0.89 -19.23 -8.47
CA LYS A 148 2.10 -18.59 -9.02
C LYS A 148 1.76 -17.57 -10.11
N ASP A 149 0.82 -17.89 -10.99
CA ASP A 149 0.37 -16.98 -12.05
C ASP A 149 -0.32 -15.72 -11.48
N ILE A 150 -1.15 -15.88 -10.45
CA ILE A 150 -1.78 -14.76 -9.74
C ILE A 150 -0.71 -13.89 -9.06
N LEU A 151 0.27 -14.50 -8.38
CA LEU A 151 1.36 -13.76 -7.73
C LEU A 151 2.24 -13.01 -8.74
N ALA A 152 2.52 -13.60 -9.91
CA ALA A 152 3.27 -12.92 -10.95
C ALA A 152 2.53 -11.66 -11.44
N ARG A 153 1.21 -11.75 -11.67
CA ARG A 153 0.36 -10.60 -12.04
C ARG A 153 0.28 -9.54 -10.94
N LEU A 154 0.15 -9.98 -9.68
CA LEU A 154 0.17 -9.08 -8.53
C LEU A 154 1.44 -8.25 -8.52
N LEU A 155 2.61 -8.87 -8.74
CA LEU A 155 3.88 -8.15 -8.77
C LEU A 155 3.98 -7.19 -9.96
N THR A 156 3.42 -7.55 -11.11
CA THR A 156 3.37 -6.66 -12.29
C THR A 156 2.50 -5.42 -12.04
N ASN A 157 1.40 -5.57 -11.29
CA ASN A 157 0.43 -4.51 -11.04
C ASN A 157 0.64 -3.82 -9.67
N LEU A 158 1.76 -4.10 -9.00
CA LEU A 158 2.00 -3.62 -7.64
C LEU A 158 2.08 -2.09 -7.57
N ASP A 159 2.76 -1.46 -8.53
CA ASP A 159 2.92 0.00 -8.58
C ASP A 159 1.57 0.70 -8.74
N ALA A 160 0.71 0.22 -9.65
CA ALA A 160 -0.64 0.75 -9.83
C ALA A 160 -1.48 0.60 -8.55
N THR A 161 -1.39 -0.56 -7.87
CA THR A 161 -2.06 -0.76 -6.58
C THR A 161 -1.53 0.22 -5.51
N CYS A 162 -0.23 0.48 -5.49
CA CYS A 162 0.37 1.45 -4.59
C CYS A 162 -0.09 2.88 -4.89
N ASP A 163 -0.27 3.23 -6.17
CA ASP A 163 -0.81 4.53 -6.57
C ASP A 163 -2.25 4.71 -6.10
N ASP A 164 -3.13 3.75 -6.37
CA ASP A 164 -4.53 3.78 -5.91
C ASP A 164 -4.62 3.94 -4.40
N ARG A 165 -3.81 3.19 -3.65
CA ARG A 165 -3.77 3.29 -2.19
C ARG A 165 -3.22 4.63 -1.71
N SER A 166 -2.23 5.18 -2.39
CA SER A 166 -1.66 6.47 -2.05
C SER A 166 -2.67 7.60 -2.30
N VAL A 167 -3.43 7.54 -3.39
CA VAL A 167 -4.53 8.48 -3.67
C VAL A 167 -5.60 8.37 -2.58
N ALA A 168 -6.01 7.14 -2.21
CA ALA A 168 -6.96 6.93 -1.12
C ALA A 168 -6.45 7.47 0.22
N PHE A 169 -5.16 7.30 0.51
CA PHE A 169 -4.52 7.86 1.70
C PHE A 169 -4.55 9.39 1.71
N VAL A 170 -4.20 10.04 0.59
CA VAL A 170 -4.27 11.50 0.44
C VAL A 170 -5.71 11.99 0.60
N ALA A 171 -6.68 11.27 0.03
CA ALA A 171 -8.11 11.62 0.12
C ALA A 171 -8.68 11.60 1.56
N GLU A 172 -8.11 10.77 2.43
CA GLU A 172 -8.55 10.62 3.82
C GLU A 172 -7.79 11.53 4.81
N ARG A 173 -6.77 12.24 4.34
CA ARG A 173 -6.02 13.18 5.20
C ARG A 173 -6.84 14.42 5.52
N LEU A 174 -6.63 14.95 6.72
CA LEU A 174 -7.10 16.30 7.04
C LEU A 174 -6.28 17.32 6.25
N PRO A 175 -6.89 18.42 5.80
CA PRO A 175 -6.15 19.50 5.19
C PRO A 175 -5.19 20.13 6.21
N PRO A 176 -4.06 20.68 5.78
CA PRO A 176 -3.17 21.43 6.65
C PRO A 176 -3.87 22.65 7.25
N LEU A 177 -3.42 23.08 8.42
CA LEU A 177 -3.93 24.30 9.06
C LEU A 177 -3.45 25.53 8.23
N ALA A 178 -4.36 26.10 7.44
CA ALA A 178 -4.13 27.29 6.63
C ALA A 178 -2.91 27.17 5.68
N PRO A 179 -3.04 26.49 4.53
CA PRO A 179 -1.98 26.49 3.53
C PRO A 179 -1.73 27.95 3.05
N GLU A 180 -0.50 28.39 3.14
CA GLU A 180 -0.11 29.70 2.60
C GLU A 180 -0.03 29.60 1.08
N LYS A 181 -1.04 30.12 0.39
CA LYS A 181 -1.01 30.23 -1.07
C LYS A 181 -0.10 31.40 -1.44
N GLY A 182 0.93 31.13 -2.23
CA GLY A 182 1.84 32.16 -2.74
C GLY A 182 1.30 32.84 -3.99
N ASP A 183 1.90 33.98 -4.34
CA ASP A 183 1.59 34.68 -5.62
C ASP A 183 2.40 34.01 -6.74
N PRO A 184 1.74 33.33 -7.71
CA PRO A 184 2.41 32.71 -8.85
C PRO A 184 3.18 33.71 -9.72
N ALA A 185 2.78 34.99 -9.75
CA ALA A 185 3.45 36.03 -10.53
C ALA A 185 4.86 36.36 -10.00
N THR A 186 5.21 35.93 -8.79
CA THR A 186 6.55 36.15 -8.20
C THR A 186 7.57 35.08 -8.62
N ILE A 187 7.13 34.02 -9.31
CA ILE A 187 8.00 32.93 -9.70
C ILE A 187 8.77 33.23 -10.96
N THR A 188 10.09 33.09 -10.89
CA THR A 188 11.03 33.28 -12.00
C THR A 188 11.97 32.08 -12.06
N ALA A 189 12.76 31.97 -13.13
CA ALA A 189 13.77 30.94 -13.27
C ALA A 189 14.81 30.94 -12.12
N THR A 190 15.01 32.08 -11.45
CA THR A 190 15.96 32.22 -10.33
C THR A 190 15.30 32.02 -8.95
N THR A 191 14.01 31.77 -8.91
CA THR A 191 13.29 31.52 -7.65
C THR A 191 13.66 30.13 -7.10
N ARG A 192 13.85 30.04 -5.76
CA ARG A 192 14.00 28.77 -5.06
C ARG A 192 12.67 28.42 -4.39
N VAL A 193 12.22 27.18 -4.60
CA VAL A 193 10.97 26.67 -4.03
C VAL A 193 11.21 25.33 -3.33
N HIS A 194 10.34 25.00 -2.39
CA HIS A 194 10.32 23.67 -1.79
C HIS A 194 8.89 23.22 -1.47
N CYS A 195 8.68 21.91 -1.44
CA CYS A 195 7.42 21.32 -1.06
C CYS A 195 7.18 21.49 0.44
N VAL A 196 5.96 21.89 0.81
CA VAL A 196 5.56 22.11 2.21
C VAL A 196 5.54 20.77 2.95
N GLU A 197 4.78 19.81 2.45
CA GLU A 197 4.68 18.47 3.01
C GLU A 197 4.44 17.44 1.89
N ARG A 198 5.46 16.66 1.59
CA ARG A 198 5.41 15.65 0.52
C ARG A 198 4.26 14.65 0.66
N ARG A 199 3.88 14.33 1.91
CA ARG A 199 2.81 13.36 2.19
C ARG A 199 1.41 13.88 1.89
N ASP A 200 1.25 15.16 1.62
CA ASP A 200 -0.03 15.78 1.29
C ASP A 200 -0.36 15.72 -0.19
N ALA A 201 0.55 15.19 -1.01
CA ALA A 201 0.37 15.06 -2.45
C ALA A 201 0.86 13.71 -2.99
N ARG A 202 0.22 13.25 -4.09
CA ARG A 202 0.63 12.05 -4.84
C ARG A 202 0.52 12.29 -6.33
N LEU A 203 1.61 12.08 -7.05
CA LEU A 203 1.65 12.06 -8.50
C LEU A 203 1.38 10.65 -8.99
N VAL A 204 0.45 10.49 -9.94
CA VAL A 204 0.13 9.20 -10.57
C VAL A 204 -0.08 9.38 -12.07
N PRO A 205 0.12 8.33 -12.89
CA PRO A 205 -0.23 8.37 -14.31
C PRO A 205 -1.74 8.61 -14.50
N GLY A 206 -2.11 9.46 -15.47
CA GLY A 206 -3.47 9.68 -15.94
C GLY A 206 -3.68 9.09 -17.34
N GLU A 207 -4.89 9.27 -17.91
CA GLU A 207 -5.19 8.79 -19.27
C GLU A 207 -4.48 9.61 -20.35
N ALA A 208 -4.27 10.91 -20.14
CA ALA A 208 -3.71 11.84 -21.12
C ALA A 208 -2.51 12.64 -20.57
N GLY A 209 -1.90 12.22 -19.47
CA GLY A 209 -0.80 12.91 -18.82
C GLY A 209 -0.58 12.40 -17.41
N VAL A 210 -0.32 13.29 -16.46
CA VAL A 210 -0.12 12.94 -15.04
C VAL A 210 -1.09 13.71 -14.15
N LEU A 211 -1.53 13.05 -13.09
CA LEU A 211 -2.47 13.55 -12.12
C LEU A 211 -1.76 13.79 -10.78
N LEU A 212 -1.89 14.98 -10.23
CA LEU A 212 -1.38 15.32 -8.91
C LEU A 212 -2.54 15.48 -7.94
N TYR A 213 -2.78 14.46 -7.13
CA TYR A 213 -3.76 14.50 -6.04
C TYR A 213 -3.15 15.19 -4.82
N HIS A 214 -3.93 16.00 -4.10
CA HIS A 214 -3.46 16.68 -2.89
C HIS A 214 -4.54 16.83 -1.81
N ALA A 215 -4.10 16.92 -0.57
CA ALA A 215 -4.96 17.01 0.61
C ALA A 215 -5.34 18.45 1.00
N LEU A 216 -4.81 19.48 0.35
CA LEU A 216 -4.93 20.87 0.77
C LEU A 216 -6.38 21.35 0.88
N ASP A 217 -7.25 20.89 -0.04
CA ASP A 217 -8.66 21.24 -0.08
C ASP A 217 -9.58 20.16 0.50
N ASN A 218 -9.03 19.15 1.20
CA ASN A 218 -9.82 18.12 1.81
C ASN A 218 -10.79 18.68 2.85
N ALA A 219 -11.92 18.01 3.02
CA ALA A 219 -12.87 18.40 4.05
C ALA A 219 -12.34 18.08 5.45
N THR A 220 -12.65 18.95 6.41
CA THR A 220 -12.41 18.69 7.83
C THR A 220 -13.33 17.62 8.42
N SER A 221 -14.40 17.25 7.69
CA SER A 221 -15.28 16.14 8.03
C SER A 221 -14.97 14.93 7.14
N HIS A 222 -14.99 13.74 7.74
CA HIS A 222 -14.72 12.50 7.02
C HIS A 222 -15.60 12.34 5.78
N ARG A 223 -14.98 12.07 4.61
CA ARG A 223 -15.64 11.91 3.30
C ARG A 223 -16.49 13.09 2.84
N GLY A 224 -16.16 14.29 3.22
CA GLY A 224 -16.95 15.48 2.90
C GLY A 224 -16.81 15.99 1.47
N ARG A 225 -15.69 15.70 0.79
CA ARG A 225 -15.39 16.13 -0.60
C ARG A 225 -14.54 15.09 -1.31
N PRO A 226 -14.62 15.01 -2.66
CA PRO A 226 -13.61 14.33 -3.45
C PRO A 226 -12.23 14.96 -3.20
N VAL A 227 -11.18 14.15 -3.29
CA VAL A 227 -9.79 14.65 -3.24
C VAL A 227 -9.54 15.60 -4.40
N ALA A 228 -8.84 16.70 -4.15
CA ALA A 228 -8.45 17.63 -5.20
C ALA A 228 -7.38 17.01 -6.10
N CYS A 229 -7.47 17.31 -7.41
CA CYS A 229 -6.59 16.77 -8.43
C CYS A 229 -6.22 17.91 -9.42
N LEU A 230 -4.93 18.01 -9.72
CA LEU A 230 -4.40 18.85 -10.79
C LEU A 230 -3.95 17.95 -11.94
N GLU A 231 -4.23 18.36 -13.17
CA GLU A 231 -3.85 17.65 -14.38
C GLU A 231 -2.66 18.36 -15.04
N PHE A 232 -1.66 17.59 -15.45
CA PHE A 232 -0.47 18.05 -16.12
C PHE A 232 -0.15 17.17 -17.32
N GLU A 233 0.65 17.69 -18.26
CA GLU A 233 1.15 16.90 -19.38
C GLU A 233 2.19 15.87 -18.90
N GLU A 234 2.40 14.81 -19.68
CA GLU A 234 3.38 13.78 -19.34
C GLU A 234 4.81 14.34 -19.22
N GLU A 235 5.12 15.37 -20.02
CA GLU A 235 6.41 16.06 -20.04
C GLU A 235 6.72 16.82 -18.74
N ASP A 236 5.70 17.18 -17.97
CA ASP A 236 5.84 17.88 -16.68
C ASP A 236 6.24 16.90 -15.54
N ALA A 237 6.02 15.60 -15.68
CA ALA A 237 6.21 14.63 -14.61
C ALA A 237 7.59 14.69 -13.95
N PRO A 238 8.72 14.76 -14.67
CA PRO A 238 10.04 14.83 -14.03
C PRO A 238 10.23 16.11 -13.20
N ALA A 239 9.66 17.24 -13.65
CA ALA A 239 9.71 18.50 -12.91
C ALA A 239 8.85 18.44 -11.63
N LEU A 240 7.66 17.87 -11.73
CA LEU A 240 6.77 17.62 -10.59
C LEU A 240 7.41 16.70 -9.55
N GLU A 241 8.04 15.61 -9.97
CA GLU A 241 8.78 14.72 -9.07
C GLU A 241 9.90 15.43 -8.33
N ALA A 242 10.69 16.25 -9.05
CA ALA A 242 11.77 17.04 -8.45
C ALA A 242 11.24 18.05 -7.42
N LEU A 243 10.13 18.72 -7.74
CA LEU A 243 9.46 19.67 -6.84
C LEU A 243 8.90 18.98 -5.60
N LEU A 244 8.19 17.87 -5.74
CA LEU A 244 7.64 17.10 -4.62
C LEU A 244 8.73 16.45 -3.75
N ALA A 245 9.89 16.15 -4.30
CA ALA A 245 11.04 15.63 -3.56
C ALA A 245 11.80 16.72 -2.79
N SER A 246 11.55 18.00 -3.06
CA SER A 246 12.19 19.14 -2.40
C SER A 246 11.65 19.33 -0.97
N HIS A 247 12.43 20.00 -0.13
CA HIS A 247 12.01 20.39 1.22
C HIS A 247 12.81 21.61 1.70
N ALA A 248 12.44 22.22 2.82
CA ALA A 248 13.01 23.47 3.32
C ALA A 248 14.55 23.46 3.42
N ALA A 249 15.16 22.34 3.82
CA ALA A 249 16.61 22.21 3.89
C ALA A 249 17.27 21.90 2.53
N ARG A 250 16.48 21.56 1.50
CA ARG A 250 16.94 21.25 0.14
C ARG A 250 15.96 21.82 -0.89
N PRO A 251 15.86 23.14 -1.01
CA PRO A 251 15.02 23.78 -2.01
C PRO A 251 15.59 23.59 -3.41
N VAL A 252 14.72 23.58 -4.40
CA VAL A 252 15.06 23.47 -5.82
C VAL A 252 15.02 24.86 -6.46
N LEU A 253 15.97 25.14 -7.33
CA LEU A 253 15.97 26.35 -8.16
C LEU A 253 15.13 26.07 -9.42
N VAL A 254 14.18 26.90 -9.74
CA VAL A 254 13.20 26.67 -10.84
C VAL A 254 13.90 26.38 -12.17
N ARG A 255 14.96 27.11 -12.53
CA ARG A 255 15.71 26.85 -13.78
C ARG A 255 16.39 25.47 -13.83
N ASP A 256 16.60 24.82 -12.67
CA ASP A 256 17.27 23.52 -12.59
C ASP A 256 16.25 22.35 -12.66
N LEU A 257 14.96 22.66 -12.82
CA LEU A 257 13.94 21.63 -13.00
C LEU A 257 14.13 20.91 -14.34
N PRO A 258 13.94 19.59 -14.37
CA PRO A 258 14.06 18.80 -15.60
C PRO A 258 12.85 19.06 -16.53
N HIS A 259 12.94 20.09 -17.36
CA HIS A 259 11.96 20.43 -18.39
C HIS A 259 12.63 21.08 -19.60
N SER A 260 11.96 21.12 -20.75
CA SER A 260 12.51 21.59 -22.01
C SER A 260 12.77 23.09 -22.07
N SER A 261 11.87 23.91 -21.48
CA SER A 261 11.97 25.38 -21.50
C SER A 261 11.87 26.00 -20.11
N ASP A 262 12.38 27.24 -19.97
CA ASP A 262 12.25 27.98 -18.72
C ASP A 262 10.80 28.44 -18.47
N ASP A 263 10.02 28.69 -19.53
CA ASP A 263 8.62 29.09 -19.41
C ASP A 263 7.79 27.96 -18.80
N ASP A 264 8.01 26.70 -19.22
CA ASP A 264 7.31 25.53 -18.70
C ASP A 264 7.74 25.26 -17.25
N ARG A 265 9.03 25.37 -16.92
CA ARG A 265 9.53 25.26 -15.54
C ARG A 265 8.85 26.24 -14.61
N ILE A 266 8.72 27.49 -15.06
CA ILE A 266 8.05 28.54 -14.31
C ILE A 266 6.56 28.25 -14.19
N ALA A 267 5.90 27.80 -15.27
CA ALA A 267 4.47 27.49 -15.26
C ALA A 267 4.14 26.38 -14.25
N VAL A 268 4.87 25.25 -14.28
CA VAL A 268 4.68 24.13 -13.33
C VAL A 268 4.90 24.59 -11.89
N ALA A 269 6.01 25.29 -11.62
CA ALA A 269 6.31 25.78 -10.27
C ALA A 269 5.26 26.80 -9.77
N SER A 270 4.81 27.70 -10.65
CA SER A 270 3.79 28.70 -10.36
C SER A 270 2.44 28.08 -10.00
N SER A 271 2.02 27.04 -10.73
CA SER A 271 0.79 26.30 -10.46
C SER A 271 0.80 25.71 -9.05
N LEU A 272 1.89 25.07 -8.65
CA LEU A 272 2.00 24.45 -7.33
C LEU A 272 2.14 25.48 -6.19
N VAL A 273 2.74 26.65 -6.46
CA VAL A 273 2.80 27.75 -5.49
C VAL A 273 1.41 28.37 -5.31
N ALA A 274 0.66 28.56 -6.40
CA ALA A 274 -0.72 29.07 -6.35
C ALA A 274 -1.64 28.16 -5.55
N GLU A 275 -1.45 26.84 -5.63
CA GLU A 275 -2.20 25.86 -4.81
C GLU A 275 -1.73 25.82 -3.36
N GLY A 276 -0.50 26.23 -3.05
CA GLY A 276 0.08 26.15 -1.72
C GLY A 276 0.81 24.84 -1.43
N LEU A 277 1.10 24.03 -2.47
CA LEU A 277 1.95 22.84 -2.35
C LEU A 277 3.42 23.19 -2.23
N LEU A 278 3.82 24.30 -2.81
CA LEU A 278 5.16 24.84 -2.73
C LEU A 278 5.17 26.21 -2.04
N VAL A 279 6.27 26.50 -1.37
CA VAL A 279 6.59 27.84 -0.84
C VAL A 279 7.91 28.32 -1.41
N VAL A 280 8.00 29.62 -1.58
CA VAL A 280 9.25 30.29 -1.98
C VAL A 280 10.20 30.28 -0.79
N SER A 281 11.39 29.72 -0.97
CA SER A 281 12.44 29.73 0.04
C SER A 281 13.03 31.13 0.14
N ALA A 282 13.13 31.68 1.34
CA ALA A 282 13.88 32.91 1.56
C ALA A 282 15.30 32.77 1.01
N SER A 283 15.75 33.71 0.20
CA SER A 283 17.13 33.76 -0.28
C SER A 283 18.04 33.77 0.95
N GLY A 284 18.81 32.70 1.15
CA GLY A 284 19.82 32.66 2.19
C GLY A 284 20.77 33.85 1.98
N HIS A 285 20.87 34.72 2.95
CA HIS A 285 22.02 35.59 3.04
C HIS A 285 23.25 34.68 3.04
N GLU A 286 24.05 34.75 1.98
CA GLU A 286 25.42 34.28 2.01
C GLU A 286 26.04 34.89 3.28
N ALA A 287 26.38 34.06 4.24
CA ALA A 287 27.18 34.47 5.38
C ALA A 287 28.50 35.00 4.80
N GLY A 288 28.56 36.32 4.65
CA GLY A 288 29.76 36.98 4.27
C GLY A 288 30.89 36.62 5.21
N SER A 289 31.90 35.91 4.72
CA SER A 289 33.15 35.74 5.41
C SER A 289 33.77 37.13 5.64
N SER A 290 33.52 37.70 6.83
CA SER A 290 34.33 38.81 7.32
C SER A 290 35.72 38.27 7.59
N SER A 291 36.63 38.47 6.65
CA SER A 291 38.05 38.40 6.90
C SER A 291 38.45 39.59 7.74
N ASP A 292 38.44 39.45 9.05
CA ASP A 292 39.16 40.35 9.92
C ASP A 292 40.65 40.11 9.71
N SER A 293 41.22 41.03 8.95
CA SER A 293 42.65 41.28 8.92
C SER A 293 42.94 42.34 10.00
N ASP A 294 43.35 41.91 11.18
CA ASP A 294 44.04 42.75 12.13
C ASP A 294 45.56 42.64 11.99
N GLY A 295 46.16 43.83 11.86
CA GLY A 295 47.59 44.06 11.94
C GLY A 295 48.12 44.19 13.36
#